data_4e04a09db168dc654682fccff6545c97
#
_entry.id   4e04a09db168dc654682fccff6545c97
#
_cell.length_a   1.000
_cell.length_b   1.000
_cell.length_c   1.000
_cell.angle_alpha   90.00
_cell.angle_beta   90.00
_cell.angle_gamma   90.00
#
_symmetry.space_group_name_H-M   'P 1'
#
loop_
_entity.id
_entity.type
_entity.pdbx_description
1 polymer ?
#
loop_
_entity_poly.entity_id
_entity_poly.type
_entity_poly.pdbx_seq_one_letter_code
_entity_poly.pdbx_strand_id
1 'polypeptide(L)'
;DGTLDALGVRAIWLTPFQTNPAGAFSASDGVHKVTGYHGYWPVKARQVDPRIGGETALRELVREAHAHGIRILQDFVLNHVHQEHEYVASHPTWFRTGCVCGTNNCDWTAHALDCMFASYMPDIDHRVPEANAAFVSDAVWWLDEFDLDGLRVDAVKHVEESATRNLAAEVRETFEAAGTRYFLMGETAMGWNECADPCNDENYGTISRYIGPFGLDGQFDFVLYHGVSYRTFAEDSKGMLHADYWFQHGMSKYPADAIMTPYIGSHDTPRFSTLADPDNASKAGNQWENIATSPSQVLPYQRTRIGFAWLLNLPGAPLLYYGDEYGQWGGADPNNRLMWKKPSSLTSDEQDTLAFVQKLGMARKNVPALRRGDYVSLFVTENTLIFGRKTSSGSAIVALTRAGSAQSVTVPDVTTKVGIASGTVLHDHLGGPNVTVSNGSISLSIPAKGAVVLSQSP
;
A
#
# COMPACT_ATOMS: atom_id res chain seq x y z
N ASP A 1 -1.09 7.92 -21.58
CA ASP A 1 -2.49 8.32 -21.74
C ASP A 1 -2.96 9.32 -20.67
N GLY A 2 -2.09 9.72 -19.74
CA GLY A 2 -2.39 10.70 -18.70
C GLY A 2 -3.15 10.18 -17.48
N THR A 3 -3.46 8.90 -17.40
CA THR A 3 -4.25 8.31 -16.28
C THR A 3 -3.56 8.50 -14.94
N LEU A 4 -2.25 8.24 -14.85
CA LEU A 4 -1.49 8.37 -13.60
C LEU A 4 -1.37 9.83 -13.15
N ASP A 5 -1.18 10.77 -14.07
CA ASP A 5 -1.18 12.20 -13.77
C ASP A 5 -2.53 12.67 -13.23
N ALA A 6 -3.63 12.22 -13.83
CA ALA A 6 -4.98 12.52 -13.39
C ALA A 6 -5.29 11.96 -12.00
N LEU A 7 -4.69 10.85 -11.62
CA LEU A 7 -4.75 10.27 -10.27
C LEU A 7 -3.81 10.94 -9.27
N GLY A 8 -2.98 11.89 -9.71
CA GLY A 8 -1.99 12.55 -8.84
C GLY A 8 -0.85 11.65 -8.38
N VAL A 9 -0.59 10.54 -9.07
CA VAL A 9 0.47 9.57 -8.76
C VAL A 9 1.84 10.23 -8.82
N ARG A 10 2.71 9.94 -7.84
CA ARG A 10 4.06 10.49 -7.74
C ARG A 10 5.15 9.41 -7.67
N ALA A 11 4.75 8.18 -7.45
CA ALA A 11 5.62 7.02 -7.50
C ALA A 11 4.84 5.80 -7.99
N ILE A 12 5.52 4.89 -8.66
CA ILE A 12 5.01 3.57 -9.05
C ILE A 12 5.91 2.54 -8.41
N TRP A 13 5.32 1.58 -7.72
CA TRP A 13 5.96 0.35 -7.33
C TRP A 13 5.61 -0.72 -8.37
N LEU A 14 6.63 -1.33 -8.98
CA LEU A 14 6.50 -2.43 -9.93
C LEU A 14 6.82 -3.75 -9.22
N THR A 15 5.97 -4.77 -9.42
CA THR A 15 6.29 -6.15 -9.02
C THR A 15 7.63 -6.58 -9.63
N PRO A 16 8.32 -7.60 -9.07
CA PRO A 16 9.65 -7.96 -9.54
C PRO A 16 9.66 -8.23 -11.04
N PHE A 17 10.60 -7.62 -11.74
CA PHE A 17 10.74 -7.75 -13.20
C PHE A 17 11.98 -8.53 -13.63
N GLN A 18 12.63 -9.20 -12.69
CA GLN A 18 13.71 -10.15 -12.96
C GLN A 18 13.19 -11.36 -13.71
N THR A 19 14.06 -12.02 -14.48
CA THR A 19 13.71 -13.24 -15.21
C THR A 19 13.22 -14.31 -14.25
N ASN A 20 12.04 -14.86 -14.55
CA ASN A 20 11.37 -15.93 -13.81
C ASN A 20 11.38 -17.24 -14.63
N PRO A 21 11.16 -18.42 -14.01
CA PRO A 21 11.17 -19.68 -14.73
C PRO A 21 10.08 -19.73 -15.79
N ALA A 22 10.33 -20.47 -16.87
CA ALA A 22 9.36 -20.66 -17.94
C ALA A 22 8.31 -21.73 -17.62
N GLY A 23 8.59 -22.60 -16.62
CA GLY A 23 7.74 -23.73 -16.24
C GLY A 23 6.54 -23.34 -15.41
N ALA A 24 5.66 -24.31 -15.17
CA ALA A 24 4.56 -24.23 -14.22
C ALA A 24 4.80 -25.20 -13.04
N PHE A 25 4.56 -24.70 -11.84
CA PHE A 25 4.84 -25.39 -10.58
C PHE A 25 3.55 -25.62 -9.79
N SER A 26 3.60 -26.53 -8.82
CA SER A 26 2.40 -26.83 -8.00
C SER A 26 2.00 -25.63 -7.14
N ALA A 27 0.73 -25.25 -7.23
CA ALA A 27 0.14 -24.29 -6.29
C ALA A 27 0.03 -24.90 -4.88
N SER A 28 -0.27 -24.06 -3.90
CA SER A 28 -0.38 -24.47 -2.48
C SER A 28 -1.46 -25.52 -2.22
N ASP A 29 -2.48 -25.60 -3.08
CA ASP A 29 -3.55 -26.62 -3.00
C ASP A 29 -3.11 -28.01 -3.50
N GLY A 30 -1.94 -28.12 -4.12
CA GLY A 30 -1.41 -29.37 -4.67
C GLY A 30 -2.11 -29.88 -5.94
N VAL A 31 -3.13 -29.21 -6.40
CA VAL A 31 -3.96 -29.59 -7.58
C VAL A 31 -3.63 -28.70 -8.78
N HIS A 32 -3.66 -27.40 -8.59
CA HIS A 32 -3.44 -26.43 -9.67
C HIS A 32 -1.95 -26.21 -9.96
N LYS A 33 -1.70 -25.68 -11.13
CA LYS A 33 -0.36 -25.26 -11.56
C LYS A 33 -0.33 -23.76 -11.77
N VAL A 34 0.75 -23.13 -11.31
CA VAL A 34 1.00 -21.69 -11.42
C VAL A 34 2.36 -21.44 -12.08
N THR A 35 2.49 -20.32 -12.75
CA THR A 35 3.75 -19.88 -13.39
C THR A 35 4.33 -18.70 -12.63
N GLY A 36 5.60 -18.37 -12.85
CA GLY A 36 6.26 -17.20 -12.26
C GLY A 36 5.82 -15.85 -12.89
N TYR A 37 4.60 -15.74 -13.42
CA TYR A 37 4.10 -14.53 -14.11
C TYR A 37 4.16 -13.27 -13.21
N HIS A 38 4.10 -13.48 -11.89
CA HIS A 38 4.06 -12.44 -10.88
C HIS A 38 5.44 -11.83 -10.55
N GLY A 39 6.55 -12.47 -10.98
CA GLY A 39 7.90 -11.95 -10.77
C GLY A 39 8.62 -12.44 -9.50
N TYR A 40 7.92 -13.05 -8.54
CA TYR A 40 8.49 -13.40 -7.23
C TYR A 40 9.33 -14.68 -7.20
N TRP A 41 9.65 -15.27 -8.36
CA TRP A 41 10.50 -16.46 -8.46
C TRP A 41 11.74 -16.16 -9.32
N PRO A 42 12.63 -15.25 -8.90
CA PRO A 42 13.78 -14.87 -9.74
C PRO A 42 14.70 -16.07 -10.02
N VAL A 43 15.12 -16.20 -11.28
CA VAL A 43 16.13 -17.18 -11.74
C VAL A 43 17.41 -16.51 -12.21
N LYS A 44 17.38 -15.18 -12.43
CA LYS A 44 18.52 -14.36 -12.80
C LYS A 44 18.66 -13.19 -11.84
N ALA A 45 19.89 -12.97 -11.36
CA ALA A 45 20.18 -11.89 -10.44
C ALA A 45 20.03 -10.51 -11.07
N ARG A 46 20.53 -10.34 -12.31
CA ARG A 46 20.66 -9.03 -12.99
C ARG A 46 20.16 -9.06 -14.43
N GLN A 47 18.97 -9.60 -14.66
CA GLN A 47 18.39 -9.66 -15.99
C GLN A 47 16.89 -9.36 -15.93
N VAL A 48 16.45 -8.36 -16.70
CA VAL A 48 15.02 -8.10 -16.90
C VAL A 48 14.41 -9.23 -17.74
N ASP A 49 13.22 -9.67 -17.33
CA ASP A 49 12.51 -10.75 -18.04
C ASP A 49 12.16 -10.31 -19.47
N PRO A 50 12.67 -11.00 -20.51
CA PRO A 50 12.40 -10.62 -21.88
C PRO A 50 10.93 -10.74 -22.27
N ARG A 51 10.13 -11.54 -21.52
CA ARG A 51 8.69 -11.73 -21.79
C ARG A 51 7.86 -10.47 -21.50
N ILE A 52 8.39 -9.55 -20.66
CA ILE A 52 7.75 -8.27 -20.34
C ILE A 52 8.43 -7.07 -21.06
N GLY A 53 9.26 -7.34 -22.06
CA GLY A 53 9.91 -6.33 -22.90
C GLY A 53 11.41 -6.13 -22.63
N GLY A 54 11.97 -6.78 -21.62
CA GLY A 54 13.40 -6.73 -21.33
C GLY A 54 13.90 -5.35 -20.90
N GLU A 55 15.21 -5.17 -20.92
CA GLU A 55 15.89 -3.95 -20.47
C GLU A 55 15.45 -2.69 -21.24
N THR A 56 15.24 -2.81 -22.55
CA THR A 56 14.84 -1.66 -23.39
C THR A 56 13.51 -1.07 -22.91
N ALA A 57 12.52 -1.94 -22.67
CA ALA A 57 11.21 -1.47 -22.19
C ALA A 57 11.27 -0.88 -20.78
N LEU A 58 12.10 -1.44 -19.89
CA LEU A 58 12.27 -0.90 -18.54
C LEU A 58 12.93 0.48 -18.57
N ARG A 59 14.00 0.67 -19.35
CA ARG A 59 14.66 1.99 -19.51
C ARG A 59 13.71 3.04 -20.09
N GLU A 60 12.89 2.65 -21.08
CA GLU A 60 11.88 3.54 -21.64
C GLU A 60 10.83 3.92 -20.60
N LEU A 61 10.32 2.96 -19.83
CA LEU A 61 9.35 3.20 -18.76
C LEU A 61 9.90 4.17 -17.72
N VAL A 62 11.12 3.96 -17.23
CA VAL A 62 11.76 4.83 -16.22
C VAL A 62 11.93 6.24 -16.77
N ARG A 63 12.48 6.37 -17.99
CA ARG A 63 12.66 7.68 -18.66
C ARG A 63 11.33 8.44 -18.79
N GLU A 64 10.28 7.77 -19.25
CA GLU A 64 8.94 8.40 -19.39
C GLU A 64 8.35 8.76 -18.03
N ALA A 65 8.45 7.89 -17.03
CA ALA A 65 7.98 8.17 -15.68
C ALA A 65 8.68 9.41 -15.08
N HIS A 66 10.00 9.49 -15.20
CA HIS A 66 10.78 10.64 -14.74
C HIS A 66 10.41 11.93 -15.47
N ALA A 67 10.16 11.87 -16.79
CA ALA A 67 9.69 13.02 -17.56
C ALA A 67 8.33 13.57 -17.06
N HIS A 68 7.50 12.70 -16.47
CA HIS A 68 6.25 13.07 -15.79
C HIS A 68 6.41 13.37 -14.28
N GLY A 69 7.63 13.33 -13.75
CA GLY A 69 7.93 13.52 -12.33
C GLY A 69 7.38 12.39 -11.45
N ILE A 70 7.31 11.18 -11.99
CA ILE A 70 6.89 9.95 -11.31
C ILE A 70 8.13 9.11 -11.04
N ARG A 71 8.30 8.67 -9.80
CA ARG A 71 9.38 7.80 -9.35
C ARG A 71 9.04 6.34 -9.57
N ILE A 72 10.07 5.51 -9.76
CA ILE A 72 9.94 4.06 -9.93
C ILE A 72 10.63 3.33 -8.78
N LEU A 73 9.87 2.49 -8.08
CA LEU A 73 10.38 1.57 -7.07
C LEU A 73 10.34 0.15 -7.62
N GLN A 74 11.44 -0.57 -7.47
CA GLN A 74 11.47 -2.00 -7.75
C GLN A 74 10.99 -2.78 -6.53
N ASP A 75 10.19 -3.80 -6.76
CA ASP A 75 10.00 -4.86 -5.80
C ASP A 75 11.22 -5.79 -5.83
N PHE A 76 11.90 -5.92 -4.70
CA PHE A 76 13.10 -6.72 -4.59
C PHE A 76 12.92 -7.86 -3.60
N VAL A 77 13.04 -9.11 -4.12
CA VAL A 77 12.93 -10.32 -3.31
C VAL A 77 14.27 -10.60 -2.64
N LEU A 78 14.34 -10.35 -1.35
CA LEU A 78 15.56 -10.56 -0.53
C LEU A 78 15.50 -11.86 0.29
N ASN A 79 14.33 -12.49 0.40
CA ASN A 79 14.11 -13.68 1.23
C ASN A 79 14.50 -14.99 0.53
N HIS A 80 14.13 -15.15 -0.73
CA HIS A 80 14.26 -16.42 -1.46
C HIS A 80 14.53 -16.23 -2.93
N VAL A 81 14.87 -17.31 -3.60
CA VAL A 81 14.94 -17.40 -5.05
C VAL A 81 14.23 -18.66 -5.54
N HIS A 82 14.02 -18.80 -6.84
CA HIS A 82 13.60 -20.09 -7.40
C HIS A 82 14.76 -21.09 -7.45
N GLN A 83 14.48 -22.38 -7.38
CA GLN A 83 15.50 -23.45 -7.42
C GLN A 83 16.36 -23.44 -8.71
N GLU A 84 15.86 -22.81 -9.79
CA GLU A 84 16.60 -22.63 -11.04
C GLU A 84 17.48 -21.36 -11.06
N HIS A 85 17.57 -20.63 -9.95
CA HIS A 85 18.38 -19.43 -9.88
C HIS A 85 19.87 -19.77 -10.04
N GLU A 86 20.58 -18.94 -10.81
CA GLU A 86 21.99 -19.16 -11.16
C GLU A 86 22.92 -19.31 -9.93
N TYR A 87 22.59 -18.67 -8.80
CA TYR A 87 23.35 -18.83 -7.56
C TYR A 87 23.10 -20.16 -6.86
N VAL A 88 21.95 -20.80 -7.03
CA VAL A 88 21.67 -22.11 -6.40
C VAL A 88 22.65 -23.18 -6.87
N ALA A 89 22.94 -23.21 -8.16
CA ALA A 89 23.89 -24.18 -8.71
C ALA A 89 25.34 -23.82 -8.42
N SER A 90 25.70 -22.53 -8.45
CA SER A 90 27.09 -22.07 -8.28
C SER A 90 27.51 -21.91 -6.81
N HIS A 91 26.57 -21.63 -5.91
CA HIS A 91 26.79 -21.37 -4.50
C HIS A 91 25.76 -22.06 -3.61
N PRO A 92 25.66 -23.40 -3.63
CA PRO A 92 24.58 -24.12 -2.92
C PRO A 92 24.58 -23.88 -1.40
N THR A 93 25.70 -23.49 -0.80
CA THR A 93 25.82 -23.17 0.63
C THR A 93 25.22 -21.83 1.03
N TRP A 94 24.78 -21.01 0.07
CA TRP A 94 24.11 -19.75 0.32
C TRP A 94 22.62 -19.92 0.63
N PHE A 95 22.11 -21.14 0.53
CA PHE A 95 20.69 -21.39 0.61
C PHE A 95 20.35 -22.45 1.65
N ARG A 96 19.26 -22.22 2.34
CA ARG A 96 18.61 -23.18 3.23
C ARG A 96 17.51 -23.90 2.48
N THR A 97 17.46 -25.22 2.66
CA THR A 97 16.40 -26.09 2.17
C THR A 97 15.85 -26.85 3.37
N GLY A 98 14.92 -26.24 4.03
CA GLY A 98 14.32 -26.78 5.26
C GLY A 98 12.87 -27.21 5.07
N CYS A 99 12.06 -26.98 6.08
CA CYS A 99 10.62 -27.20 6.01
C CYS A 99 9.92 -26.11 5.19
N VAL A 100 8.75 -26.42 4.64
CA VAL A 100 7.90 -25.45 3.94
C VAL A 100 6.99 -24.77 4.95
N CYS A 101 7.01 -23.45 4.96
CA CYS A 101 6.25 -22.61 5.89
C CYS A 101 4.75 -22.98 5.87
N GLY A 102 4.12 -23.03 7.03
CA GLY A 102 2.70 -23.35 7.18
C GLY A 102 2.35 -24.84 7.02
N THR A 103 3.32 -25.71 6.77
CA THR A 103 3.11 -27.16 6.77
C THR A 103 3.41 -27.77 8.15
N ASN A 104 3.16 -29.08 8.30
CA ASN A 104 3.35 -29.80 9.57
C ASN A 104 4.72 -29.49 10.21
N ASN A 105 4.70 -29.02 11.45
CA ASN A 105 5.88 -28.66 12.24
C ASN A 105 6.74 -27.52 11.68
N CYS A 106 6.18 -26.68 10.81
CA CYS A 106 6.87 -25.52 10.21
C CYS A 106 6.01 -24.26 10.35
N ASP A 107 5.86 -23.78 11.57
CA ASP A 107 5.09 -22.58 11.87
C ASP A 107 5.76 -21.32 11.29
N TRP A 108 4.97 -20.45 10.69
CA TRP A 108 5.40 -19.19 10.06
C TRP A 108 6.17 -18.23 11.00
N THR A 109 5.92 -18.32 12.30
CA THR A 109 6.58 -17.46 13.29
C THR A 109 7.81 -18.13 13.88
N ALA A 110 7.70 -19.40 14.26
CA ALA A 110 8.81 -20.17 14.84
C ALA A 110 9.95 -20.38 13.84
N HIS A 111 9.62 -20.52 12.55
CA HIS A 111 10.55 -20.71 11.45
C HIS A 111 10.65 -19.51 10.50
N ALA A 112 10.39 -18.31 11.01
CA ALA A 112 10.34 -17.11 10.17
C ALA A 112 11.60 -16.91 9.31
N LEU A 113 12.78 -17.30 9.80
CA LEU A 113 14.07 -17.05 9.14
C LEU A 113 14.67 -18.28 8.44
N ASP A 114 13.97 -19.43 8.39
CA ASP A 114 14.56 -20.65 7.86
C ASP A 114 13.59 -21.59 7.14
N CYS A 115 12.32 -21.20 6.98
CA CYS A 115 11.37 -21.98 6.19
C CYS A 115 11.29 -21.52 4.75
N MET A 116 11.07 -22.45 3.84
CA MET A 116 10.83 -22.15 2.42
C MET A 116 9.36 -21.83 2.17
N PHE A 117 9.06 -20.83 1.34
CA PHE A 117 7.67 -20.51 0.96
C PHE A 117 7.05 -21.59 0.05
N ALA A 118 7.86 -22.28 -0.73
CA ALA A 118 7.49 -23.50 -1.43
C ALA A 118 8.73 -24.40 -1.57
N SER A 119 8.54 -25.70 -1.83
CA SER A 119 9.63 -26.68 -1.95
C SER A 119 10.64 -26.35 -3.05
N TYR A 120 10.25 -25.54 -4.03
CA TYR A 120 11.09 -25.06 -5.15
C TYR A 120 11.62 -23.65 -4.95
N MET A 121 11.45 -23.05 -3.75
CA MET A 121 11.94 -21.72 -3.39
C MET A 121 12.90 -21.81 -2.20
N PRO A 122 14.19 -22.15 -2.45
CA PRO A 122 15.21 -22.16 -1.40
C PRO A 122 15.35 -20.76 -0.78
N ASP A 123 15.47 -20.75 0.53
CA ASP A 123 15.59 -19.57 1.35
C ASP A 123 17.06 -19.10 1.39
N ILE A 124 17.30 -17.80 1.32
CA ILE A 124 18.65 -17.23 1.31
C ILE A 124 19.19 -17.17 2.74
N ASP A 125 20.34 -17.78 2.98
CA ASP A 125 21.00 -17.71 4.30
C ASP A 125 21.90 -16.46 4.39
N HIS A 126 21.33 -15.35 4.84
CA HIS A 126 22.07 -14.10 5.02
C HIS A 126 23.10 -14.12 6.17
N ARG A 127 23.20 -15.22 6.93
CA ARG A 127 24.30 -15.44 7.87
C ARG A 127 25.60 -15.81 7.13
N VAL A 128 25.51 -16.20 5.86
CA VAL A 128 26.65 -16.40 4.97
C VAL A 128 27.03 -15.02 4.41
N PRO A 129 28.21 -14.45 4.78
CA PRO A 129 28.56 -13.08 4.41
C PRO A 129 28.60 -12.84 2.90
N GLU A 130 29.06 -13.83 2.13
CA GLU A 130 29.17 -13.77 0.67
C GLU A 130 27.78 -13.75 0.02
N ALA A 131 26.80 -14.49 0.56
CA ALA A 131 25.43 -14.46 0.09
C ALA A 131 24.82 -13.07 0.36
N ASN A 132 24.95 -12.56 1.58
CA ASN A 132 24.44 -11.25 1.93
C ASN A 132 25.05 -10.17 1.03
N ALA A 133 26.38 -10.15 0.86
CA ALA A 133 27.05 -9.18 0.01
C ALA A 133 26.60 -9.24 -1.46
N ALA A 134 26.40 -10.45 -2.01
CA ALA A 134 25.95 -10.63 -3.38
C ALA A 134 24.53 -10.07 -3.61
N PHE A 135 23.55 -10.44 -2.77
CA PHE A 135 22.17 -9.97 -2.93
C PHE A 135 22.02 -8.47 -2.66
N VAL A 136 22.78 -7.90 -1.71
CA VAL A 136 22.82 -6.45 -1.50
C VAL A 136 23.43 -5.75 -2.72
N SER A 137 24.53 -6.28 -3.27
CA SER A 137 25.14 -5.74 -4.51
C SER A 137 24.21 -5.83 -5.71
N ASP A 138 23.39 -6.88 -5.81
CA ASP A 138 22.40 -7.00 -6.87
C ASP A 138 21.33 -5.92 -6.75
N ALA A 139 20.83 -5.65 -5.55
CA ALA A 139 19.85 -4.58 -5.30
C ALA A 139 20.42 -3.19 -5.69
N VAL A 140 21.64 -2.90 -5.30
CA VAL A 140 22.33 -1.65 -5.66
C VAL A 140 22.54 -1.55 -7.17
N TRP A 141 22.93 -2.66 -7.82
CA TRP A 141 23.09 -2.71 -9.28
C TRP A 141 21.76 -2.37 -10.00
N TRP A 142 20.62 -2.88 -9.53
CA TRP A 142 19.31 -2.57 -10.12
C TRP A 142 18.99 -1.08 -10.04
N LEU A 143 19.26 -0.46 -8.89
CA LEU A 143 19.04 0.98 -8.68
C LEU A 143 19.91 1.83 -9.61
N ASP A 144 21.19 1.48 -9.74
CA ASP A 144 22.16 2.22 -10.56
C ASP A 144 21.92 2.02 -12.05
N GLU A 145 21.78 0.77 -12.50
CA GLU A 145 21.69 0.42 -13.91
C GLU A 145 20.45 0.98 -14.60
N PHE A 146 19.33 1.10 -13.88
CA PHE A 146 18.06 1.55 -14.44
C PHE A 146 17.58 2.90 -13.90
N ASP A 147 18.38 3.62 -13.13
CA ASP A 147 18.02 4.92 -12.54
C ASP A 147 16.70 4.83 -11.73
N LEU A 148 16.58 3.80 -10.89
CA LEU A 148 15.40 3.58 -10.06
C LEU A 148 15.47 4.46 -8.81
N ASP A 149 14.32 4.79 -8.21
CA ASP A 149 14.22 5.75 -7.10
C ASP A 149 14.10 5.09 -5.71
N GLY A 150 14.08 3.77 -5.65
CA GLY A 150 13.98 3.04 -4.39
C GLY A 150 13.53 1.60 -4.55
N LEU A 151 13.31 0.95 -3.42
CA LEU A 151 12.91 -0.45 -3.34
C LEU A 151 11.66 -0.64 -2.46
N ARG A 152 10.84 -1.59 -2.85
CA ARG A 152 9.98 -2.33 -1.94
C ARG A 152 10.64 -3.67 -1.65
N VAL A 153 11.03 -3.92 -0.43
CA VAL A 153 11.67 -5.16 -0.02
C VAL A 153 10.60 -6.16 0.40
N ASP A 154 10.56 -7.27 -0.34
CA ASP A 154 9.61 -8.36 -0.14
C ASP A 154 9.91 -9.14 1.14
N ALA A 155 8.85 -9.62 1.80
CA ALA A 155 8.90 -10.60 2.89
C ALA A 155 9.93 -10.28 4.00
N VAL A 156 10.09 -9.03 4.38
CA VAL A 156 11.10 -8.55 5.35
C VAL A 156 11.06 -9.30 6.69
N LYS A 157 9.86 -9.73 7.13
CA LYS A 157 9.70 -10.54 8.34
C LYS A 157 10.53 -11.84 8.30
N HIS A 158 10.79 -12.34 7.11
CA HIS A 158 11.47 -13.61 6.88
C HIS A 158 12.96 -13.46 6.55
N VAL A 159 13.45 -12.22 6.50
CA VAL A 159 14.85 -11.86 6.22
C VAL A 159 15.56 -11.50 7.52
N GLU A 160 16.81 -11.96 7.69
CA GLU A 160 17.64 -11.52 8.80
C GLU A 160 17.72 -10.00 8.87
N GLU A 161 17.49 -9.43 10.04
CA GLU A 161 17.49 -7.97 10.25
C GLU A 161 18.80 -7.31 9.80
N SER A 162 19.93 -8.01 9.96
CA SER A 162 21.23 -7.55 9.47
C SER A 162 21.27 -7.38 7.96
N ALA A 163 20.57 -8.21 7.20
CA ALA A 163 20.53 -8.10 5.74
C ALA A 163 19.77 -6.86 5.28
N THR A 164 18.62 -6.57 5.90
CA THR A 164 17.88 -5.33 5.60
C THR A 164 18.66 -4.08 6.00
N ARG A 165 19.42 -4.14 7.09
CA ARG A 165 20.31 -3.03 7.52
C ARG A 165 21.48 -2.85 6.57
N ASN A 166 22.12 -3.93 6.12
CA ASN A 166 23.22 -3.87 5.14
C ASN A 166 22.72 -3.31 3.81
N LEU A 167 21.54 -3.73 3.35
CA LEU A 167 20.90 -3.17 2.15
C LEU A 167 20.68 -1.66 2.30
N ALA A 168 20.09 -1.24 3.41
CA ALA A 168 19.83 0.19 3.64
C ALA A 168 21.10 1.02 3.74
N ALA A 169 22.15 0.49 4.38
CA ALA A 169 23.45 1.14 4.48
C ALA A 169 24.10 1.30 3.10
N GLU A 170 24.17 0.22 2.31
CA GLU A 170 24.80 0.24 0.99
C GLU A 170 24.09 1.18 0.01
N VAL A 171 22.76 1.19 0.00
CA VAL A 171 21.97 2.14 -0.81
C VAL A 171 22.26 3.58 -0.41
N ARG A 172 22.30 3.88 0.89
CA ARG A 172 22.59 5.24 1.37
C ARG A 172 23.99 5.69 1.11
N GLU A 173 24.98 4.83 1.35
CA GLU A 173 26.40 5.12 1.09
C GLU A 173 26.65 5.34 -0.41
N THR A 174 26.01 4.55 -1.28
CA THR A 174 26.20 4.65 -2.72
C THR A 174 25.53 5.89 -3.32
N PHE A 175 24.29 6.20 -2.94
CA PHE A 175 23.47 7.15 -3.68
C PHE A 175 23.13 8.43 -2.92
N GLU A 176 23.06 8.41 -1.59
CA GLU A 176 22.54 9.55 -0.83
C GLU A 176 23.58 10.59 -0.42
N ALA A 177 24.84 10.36 -0.73
CA ALA A 177 25.93 11.30 -0.43
C ALA A 177 25.72 12.69 -1.07
N ALA A 178 25.01 12.77 -2.17
CA ALA A 178 24.65 14.01 -2.87
C ALA A 178 23.37 14.69 -2.33
N GLY A 179 22.74 14.14 -1.27
CA GLY A 179 21.52 14.70 -0.67
C GLY A 179 20.20 14.23 -1.31
N THR A 180 20.26 13.37 -2.33
CA THR A 180 19.06 12.70 -2.88
C THR A 180 18.72 11.49 -2.01
N ARG A 181 17.47 11.36 -1.59
CA ARG A 181 17.04 10.25 -0.76
C ARG A 181 16.26 9.22 -1.56
N TYR A 182 16.67 7.96 -1.46
CA TYR A 182 15.97 6.80 -1.98
C TYR A 182 14.92 6.33 -0.99
N PHE A 183 13.78 5.86 -1.49
CA PHE A 183 12.73 5.35 -0.62
C PHE A 183 12.82 3.82 -0.49
N LEU A 184 13.09 3.36 0.73
CA LEU A 184 13.17 1.95 1.06
C LEU A 184 11.94 1.56 1.88
N MET A 185 11.03 0.84 1.28
CA MET A 185 9.80 0.37 1.90
C MET A 185 9.86 -1.15 2.09
N GLY A 186 9.41 -1.64 3.23
CA GLY A 186 9.39 -3.08 3.51
C GLY A 186 7.99 -3.67 3.59
N GLU A 187 7.93 -4.98 3.44
CA GLU A 187 6.75 -5.77 3.74
C GLU A 187 7.00 -6.65 4.97
N THR A 188 6.28 -6.38 6.05
CA THR A 188 6.24 -7.22 7.24
C THR A 188 4.80 -7.59 7.52
N ALA A 189 4.36 -8.73 6.97
CA ALA A 189 2.97 -9.17 7.07
C ALA A 189 2.61 -9.52 8.53
N MET A 190 1.72 -8.72 9.11
CA MET A 190 1.19 -8.88 10.46
C MET A 190 -0.33 -8.70 10.45
N GLY A 191 -1.00 -9.33 11.42
CA GLY A 191 -2.45 -9.20 11.57
C GLY A 191 -2.87 -8.03 12.48
N TRP A 192 -4.16 -7.97 12.72
CA TRP A 192 -4.80 -7.20 13.77
C TRP A 192 -5.72 -8.10 14.59
N ASN A 193 -5.66 -7.97 15.90
CA ASN A 193 -6.51 -8.74 16.82
C ASN A 193 -7.55 -7.83 17.46
N GLU A 194 -8.79 -8.30 17.56
CA GLU A 194 -9.88 -7.60 18.24
C GLU A 194 -9.78 -7.81 19.75
N CYS A 195 -9.02 -6.96 20.41
CA CYS A 195 -8.78 -7.03 21.83
C CYS A 195 -8.37 -5.66 22.41
N ALA A 196 -8.44 -5.52 23.71
CA ALA A 196 -7.92 -4.32 24.39
C ALA A 196 -6.39 -4.23 24.25
N ASP A 197 -5.88 -3.00 24.25
CA ASP A 197 -4.44 -2.77 24.38
C ASP A 197 -3.86 -3.52 25.59
N PRO A 198 -2.69 -4.14 25.51
CA PRO A 198 -1.65 -4.00 24.46
C PRO A 198 -1.56 -5.19 23.48
N CYS A 199 -2.64 -5.86 23.16
CA CYS A 199 -2.58 -7.14 22.43
C CYS A 199 -2.03 -7.07 20.98
N ASN A 200 -2.00 -5.89 20.38
CA ASN A 200 -1.39 -5.66 19.08
C ASN A 200 0.04 -5.09 19.15
N ASP A 201 0.59 -4.90 20.35
CA ASP A 201 1.93 -4.30 20.52
C ASP A 201 3.04 -5.13 19.86
N GLU A 202 2.92 -6.46 19.88
CA GLU A 202 3.86 -7.34 19.19
C GLU A 202 3.81 -7.13 17.67
N ASN A 203 2.62 -6.95 17.09
CA ASN A 203 2.45 -6.70 15.66
C ASN A 203 3.09 -5.38 15.25
N TYR A 204 2.83 -4.30 16.00
CA TYR A 204 3.47 -3.00 15.78
C TYR A 204 4.99 -3.07 15.99
N GLY A 205 5.45 -3.76 17.04
CA GLY A 205 6.86 -3.93 17.33
C GLY A 205 7.60 -4.70 16.25
N THR A 206 6.98 -5.75 15.70
CA THR A 206 7.57 -6.54 14.61
C THR A 206 7.73 -5.71 13.34
N ILE A 207 6.74 -4.89 12.98
CA ILE A 207 6.84 -3.97 11.84
C ILE A 207 7.91 -2.89 12.12
N SER A 208 7.89 -2.29 13.30
CA SER A 208 8.74 -1.14 13.65
C SER A 208 10.23 -1.47 13.70
N ARG A 209 10.61 -2.72 14.03
CA ARG A 209 12.02 -3.08 14.22
C ARG A 209 12.89 -2.89 12.98
N TYR A 210 12.31 -2.91 11.80
CA TYR A 210 13.01 -2.73 10.53
C TYR A 210 13.07 -1.27 10.08
N ILE A 211 12.39 -0.35 10.78
CA ILE A 211 12.30 1.07 10.41
C ILE A 211 13.32 1.88 11.20
N GLY A 212 13.97 2.84 10.55
CA GLY A 212 14.83 3.80 11.22
C GLY A 212 16.05 4.21 10.41
N PRO A 213 16.95 5.02 11.00
CA PRO A 213 18.08 5.61 10.27
C PRO A 213 19.07 4.57 9.73
N PHE A 214 19.10 3.38 10.31
CA PHE A 214 19.93 2.25 9.87
C PHE A 214 19.10 1.11 9.26
N GLY A 215 17.85 1.34 8.95
CA GLY A 215 16.91 0.40 8.37
C GLY A 215 16.11 1.01 7.24
N LEU A 216 14.92 0.52 7.02
CA LEU A 216 13.99 1.00 6.00
C LEU A 216 13.37 2.34 6.41
N ASP A 217 12.85 3.10 5.45
CA ASP A 217 12.16 4.37 5.69
C ASP A 217 10.71 4.17 6.16
N GLY A 218 10.12 3.04 5.83
CA GLY A 218 8.74 2.72 6.19
C GLY A 218 8.35 1.31 5.82
N GLN A 219 7.10 0.98 6.11
CA GLN A 219 6.53 -0.33 5.87
C GLN A 219 5.05 -0.24 5.47
N PHE A 220 4.51 -1.29 4.88
CA PHE A 220 3.07 -1.47 4.77
C PHE A 220 2.42 -1.48 6.16
N ASP A 221 1.31 -0.75 6.30
CA ASP A 221 0.55 -0.75 7.55
C ASP A 221 -0.48 -1.89 7.58
N PHE A 222 0.00 -3.10 7.80
CA PHE A 222 -0.84 -4.30 7.86
C PHE A 222 -1.84 -4.25 9.01
N VAL A 223 -1.44 -3.70 10.17
CA VAL A 223 -2.32 -3.60 11.33
C VAL A 223 -3.50 -2.70 11.00
N LEU A 224 -3.25 -1.56 10.36
CA LEU A 224 -4.30 -0.63 9.91
C LEU A 224 -5.18 -1.26 8.83
N TYR A 225 -4.59 -2.00 7.88
CA TYR A 225 -5.35 -2.70 6.84
C TYR A 225 -6.36 -3.67 7.45
N HIS A 226 -5.89 -4.60 8.29
CA HIS A 226 -6.75 -5.61 8.89
C HIS A 226 -7.73 -5.03 9.90
N GLY A 227 -7.31 -4.06 10.70
CA GLY A 227 -8.13 -3.45 11.74
C GLY A 227 -9.11 -2.42 11.24
N VAL A 228 -8.77 -1.64 10.22
CA VAL A 228 -9.56 -0.48 9.79
C VAL A 228 -9.99 -0.58 8.34
N SER A 229 -9.05 -0.67 7.38
CA SER A 229 -9.40 -0.68 5.95
C SER A 229 -10.44 -1.76 5.65
N TYR A 230 -10.20 -2.96 6.14
CA TYR A 230 -11.09 -4.09 5.97
C TYR A 230 -12.36 -3.95 6.84
N ARG A 231 -12.21 -3.77 8.16
CA ARG A 231 -13.33 -3.81 9.12
C ARG A 231 -14.30 -2.65 8.99
N THR A 232 -13.79 -1.43 8.79
CA THR A 232 -14.64 -0.23 8.74
C THR A 232 -15.16 0.06 7.34
N PHE A 233 -14.30 -0.05 6.32
CA PHE A 233 -14.63 0.46 5.00
C PHE A 233 -15.11 -0.63 4.02
N ALA A 234 -14.56 -1.85 4.09
CA ALA A 234 -15.01 -2.94 3.24
C ALA A 234 -16.15 -3.75 3.89
N GLU A 235 -15.88 -4.40 5.02
CA GLU A 235 -16.83 -5.27 5.72
C GLU A 235 -18.00 -4.49 6.36
N ASP A 236 -17.77 -3.23 6.75
CA ASP A 236 -18.76 -2.37 7.41
C ASP A 236 -19.16 -2.88 8.83
N SER A 237 -18.32 -3.68 9.48
CA SER A 237 -18.54 -4.26 10.81
C SER A 237 -18.11 -3.36 11.96
N LYS A 238 -17.27 -2.35 11.70
CA LYS A 238 -16.80 -1.35 12.66
C LYS A 238 -17.12 0.05 12.15
N GLY A 239 -17.29 1.01 13.07
CA GLY A 239 -17.63 2.39 12.76
C GLY A 239 -16.44 3.33 12.62
N MET A 240 -16.74 4.62 12.43
CA MET A 240 -15.71 5.65 12.29
C MET A 240 -14.99 5.95 13.61
N LEU A 241 -15.63 5.73 14.76
CA LEU A 241 -14.97 5.78 16.08
C LEU A 241 -13.80 4.79 16.14
N HIS A 242 -14.02 3.58 15.66
CA HIS A 242 -12.99 2.55 15.58
C HIS A 242 -11.86 2.94 14.61
N ALA A 243 -12.21 3.49 13.45
CA ALA A 243 -11.23 3.91 12.46
C ALA A 243 -10.32 5.04 13.00
N ASP A 244 -10.90 6.05 13.63
CA ASP A 244 -10.16 7.18 14.22
C ASP A 244 -9.24 6.70 15.36
N TYR A 245 -9.74 5.85 16.24
CA TYR A 245 -8.98 5.29 17.34
C TYR A 245 -7.76 4.50 16.87
N TRP A 246 -7.97 3.49 15.99
CA TRP A 246 -6.88 2.61 15.58
C TRP A 246 -5.86 3.29 14.67
N PHE A 247 -6.29 4.28 13.88
CA PHE A 247 -5.36 5.10 13.13
C PHE A 247 -4.42 5.90 14.05
N GLN A 248 -4.99 6.62 15.03
CA GLN A 248 -4.19 7.40 15.99
C GLN A 248 -3.31 6.49 16.87
N HIS A 249 -3.85 5.33 17.27
CA HIS A 249 -3.10 4.34 18.04
C HIS A 249 -1.88 3.83 17.26
N GLY A 250 -2.06 3.41 16.00
CA GLY A 250 -0.97 2.99 15.12
C GLY A 250 0.11 4.07 14.96
N MET A 251 -0.30 5.31 14.71
CA MET A 251 0.64 6.44 14.64
C MET A 251 1.48 6.60 15.91
N SER A 252 0.94 6.29 17.08
CA SER A 252 1.67 6.38 18.34
C SER A 252 2.64 5.21 18.59
N LYS A 253 2.52 4.12 17.85
CA LYS A 253 3.32 2.90 17.99
C LYS A 253 4.51 2.84 17.03
N TYR A 254 4.38 3.44 15.85
CA TYR A 254 5.46 3.47 14.87
C TYR A 254 6.50 4.57 15.20
N PRO A 255 7.75 4.44 14.74
CA PRO A 255 8.74 5.53 14.83
C PRO A 255 8.22 6.84 14.25
N ALA A 256 8.53 7.96 14.89
CA ALA A 256 7.94 9.26 14.54
C ALA A 256 8.25 9.75 13.12
N ASP A 257 9.37 9.32 12.56
CA ASP A 257 9.85 9.63 11.20
C ASP A 257 9.52 8.54 10.18
N ALA A 258 8.81 7.47 10.58
CA ALA A 258 8.39 6.40 9.70
C ALA A 258 7.44 6.91 8.60
N ILE A 259 7.73 6.53 7.35
CA ILE A 259 6.82 6.79 6.22
C ILE A 259 5.99 5.52 6.00
N MET A 260 4.96 5.36 6.81
CA MET A 260 4.07 4.20 6.68
C MET A 260 3.26 4.26 5.39
N THR A 261 2.97 3.09 4.85
CA THR A 261 2.18 2.91 3.62
C THR A 261 0.83 2.29 3.96
N PRO A 262 -0.18 3.12 4.31
CA PRO A 262 -1.56 2.64 4.46
C PRO A 262 -2.16 2.23 3.11
N TYR A 263 -3.06 1.25 3.10
CA TYR A 263 -3.70 0.73 1.90
C TYR A 263 -5.10 0.16 2.17
N ILE A 264 -5.91 0.05 1.13
CA ILE A 264 -7.22 -0.63 1.16
C ILE A 264 -7.22 -1.92 0.34
N GLY A 265 -6.24 -2.13 -0.50
CA GLY A 265 -6.04 -3.33 -1.31
C GLY A 265 -4.61 -3.44 -1.81
N SER A 266 -4.17 -4.66 -2.09
CA SER A 266 -2.87 -4.99 -2.66
C SER A 266 -2.98 -6.21 -3.57
N HIS A 267 -1.87 -6.62 -4.18
CA HIS A 267 -1.81 -7.83 -5.00
C HIS A 267 -1.93 -9.14 -4.18
N ASP A 268 -1.78 -9.06 -2.84
CA ASP A 268 -1.87 -10.20 -1.91
C ASP A 268 -3.21 -10.28 -1.17
N THR A 269 -4.10 -9.34 -1.42
CA THR A 269 -5.43 -9.31 -0.81
C THR A 269 -6.52 -9.47 -1.86
N PRO A 270 -7.70 -10.01 -1.50
CA PRO A 270 -8.87 -9.85 -2.35
C PRO A 270 -9.11 -8.38 -2.66
N ARG A 271 -9.67 -8.08 -3.83
CA ARG A 271 -10.00 -6.71 -4.21
C ARG A 271 -10.95 -6.06 -3.22
N PHE A 272 -10.70 -4.80 -2.91
CA PHE A 272 -11.52 -4.06 -1.96
C PHE A 272 -13.01 -4.08 -2.33
N SER A 273 -13.35 -3.88 -3.60
CA SER A 273 -14.74 -3.92 -4.07
C SER A 273 -15.42 -5.27 -3.85
N THR A 274 -14.66 -6.39 -3.97
CA THR A 274 -15.17 -7.73 -3.66
C THR A 274 -15.47 -7.90 -2.17
N LEU A 275 -14.56 -7.43 -1.30
CA LEU A 275 -14.76 -7.45 0.15
C LEU A 275 -15.91 -6.55 0.58
N ALA A 276 -16.13 -5.45 -0.14
CA ALA A 276 -17.17 -4.47 0.12
C ALA A 276 -18.55 -4.88 -0.45
N ASP A 277 -18.62 -5.94 -1.24
CA ASP A 277 -19.83 -6.43 -1.92
C ASP A 277 -20.47 -7.57 -1.13
N PRO A 278 -21.68 -7.38 -0.54
CA PRO A 278 -22.36 -8.44 0.18
C PRO A 278 -22.60 -9.72 -0.65
N ASP A 279 -22.73 -9.58 -1.97
CA ASP A 279 -22.99 -10.72 -2.88
C ASP A 279 -21.72 -11.50 -3.24
N ASN A 280 -20.54 -10.89 -3.09
CA ASN A 280 -19.24 -11.46 -3.46
C ASN A 280 -18.27 -11.65 -2.28
N ALA A 281 -18.49 -11.03 -1.13
CA ALA A 281 -17.57 -11.10 0.02
C ALA A 281 -17.27 -12.54 0.47
N SER A 282 -18.27 -13.43 0.42
CA SER A 282 -18.08 -14.86 0.73
C SER A 282 -17.17 -15.60 -0.27
N LYS A 283 -16.93 -15.03 -1.45
CA LYS A 283 -16.07 -15.59 -2.50
C LYS A 283 -14.67 -14.98 -2.48
N ALA A 284 -14.41 -14.04 -1.58
CA ALA A 284 -13.14 -13.31 -1.52
C ALA A 284 -11.92 -14.24 -1.36
N GLY A 285 -12.05 -15.36 -0.63
CA GLY A 285 -11.00 -16.37 -0.47
C GLY A 285 -10.84 -17.34 -1.63
N ASN A 286 -11.73 -17.31 -2.64
CA ASN A 286 -11.72 -18.27 -3.73
C ASN A 286 -10.70 -17.88 -4.80
N GLN A 287 -9.87 -18.83 -5.20
CA GLN A 287 -8.79 -18.66 -6.17
C GLN A 287 -9.17 -19.16 -7.57
N TRP A 288 -9.77 -20.34 -7.64
CA TRP A 288 -9.94 -21.11 -8.89
C TRP A 288 -11.39 -21.33 -9.28
N GLU A 289 -12.23 -21.70 -8.29
CA GLU A 289 -13.62 -22.06 -8.50
C GLU A 289 -14.55 -21.12 -7.73
N ASN A 290 -15.79 -20.96 -8.19
CA ASN A 290 -16.77 -20.08 -7.58
C ASN A 290 -16.17 -18.69 -7.23
N ILE A 291 -15.42 -18.14 -8.15
CA ILE A 291 -14.70 -16.88 -7.99
C ILE A 291 -15.64 -15.69 -7.93
N ALA A 292 -15.14 -14.57 -7.37
CA ALA A 292 -15.86 -13.31 -7.35
C ALA A 292 -16.21 -12.83 -8.77
N THR A 293 -17.31 -12.12 -8.89
CA THR A 293 -17.81 -11.54 -10.14
C THR A 293 -17.94 -10.03 -10.02
N SER A 294 -18.15 -9.34 -11.14
CA SER A 294 -18.42 -7.89 -11.13
C SER A 294 -19.57 -7.55 -10.19
N PRO A 295 -19.45 -6.51 -9.35
CA PRO A 295 -20.55 -6.05 -8.53
C PRO A 295 -21.80 -5.73 -9.36
N SER A 296 -22.95 -6.16 -8.90
CA SER A 296 -24.25 -5.89 -9.51
C SER A 296 -24.95 -4.66 -8.92
N GLN A 297 -24.41 -4.10 -7.83
CA GLN A 297 -24.97 -3.00 -7.07
C GLN A 297 -23.98 -1.85 -6.91
N VAL A 298 -24.48 -0.66 -6.66
CA VAL A 298 -23.67 0.55 -6.45
C VAL A 298 -22.91 0.57 -5.11
N LEU A 299 -23.34 -0.21 -4.13
CA LEU A 299 -22.80 -0.18 -2.76
C LEU A 299 -21.29 -0.44 -2.68
N PRO A 300 -20.71 -1.46 -3.35
CA PRO A 300 -19.26 -1.67 -3.35
C PRO A 300 -18.48 -0.45 -3.85
N TYR A 301 -18.95 0.20 -4.90
CA TYR A 301 -18.36 1.42 -5.44
C TYR A 301 -18.46 2.61 -4.48
N GLN A 302 -19.58 2.77 -3.77
CA GLN A 302 -19.73 3.80 -2.74
C GLN A 302 -18.75 3.57 -1.58
N ARG A 303 -18.61 2.33 -1.11
CA ARG A 303 -17.64 1.97 -0.07
C ARG A 303 -16.20 2.20 -0.54
N THR A 304 -15.87 1.87 -1.79
CA THR A 304 -14.57 2.13 -2.41
C THR A 304 -14.26 3.63 -2.40
N ARG A 305 -15.21 4.49 -2.80
CA ARG A 305 -15.04 5.95 -2.77
C ARG A 305 -14.76 6.49 -1.36
N ILE A 306 -15.51 6.01 -0.34
CA ILE A 306 -15.27 6.44 1.05
C ILE A 306 -13.92 5.91 1.57
N GLY A 307 -13.57 4.67 1.24
CA GLY A 307 -12.27 4.09 1.57
C GLY A 307 -11.12 4.92 1.00
N PHE A 308 -11.20 5.34 -0.26
CA PHE A 308 -10.20 6.23 -0.86
C PHE A 308 -10.25 7.65 -0.29
N ALA A 309 -11.43 8.19 0.06
CA ALA A 309 -11.53 9.50 0.71
C ALA A 309 -10.81 9.51 2.06
N TRP A 310 -10.84 8.40 2.79
CA TRP A 310 -10.04 8.22 4.00
C TRP A 310 -8.57 8.02 3.66
N LEU A 311 -8.23 7.01 2.88
CA LEU A 311 -6.86 6.58 2.56
C LEU A 311 -6.00 7.71 2.00
N LEU A 312 -6.45 8.36 0.92
CA LEU A 312 -5.65 9.38 0.21
C LEU A 312 -5.48 10.68 1.00
N ASN A 313 -6.14 10.82 2.14
CA ASN A 313 -5.99 11.97 3.02
C ASN A 313 -5.26 11.66 4.33
N LEU A 314 -4.78 10.43 4.53
CA LEU A 314 -3.94 10.05 5.67
C LEU A 314 -2.49 10.54 5.53
N PRO A 315 -1.75 10.68 6.66
CA PRO A 315 -0.29 10.76 6.65
C PRO A 315 0.37 9.55 5.99
N GLY A 316 1.66 9.69 5.64
CA GLY A 316 2.45 8.63 5.03
C GLY A 316 2.38 8.60 3.51
N ALA A 317 2.69 7.46 2.91
CA ALA A 317 2.67 7.19 1.48
C ALA A 317 1.53 6.21 1.12
N PRO A 318 0.28 6.66 1.01
CA PRO A 318 -0.85 5.78 0.75
C PRO A 318 -0.68 5.04 -0.58
N LEU A 319 -0.95 3.74 -0.56
CA LEU A 319 -0.87 2.86 -1.71
C LEU A 319 -2.22 2.74 -2.40
N LEU A 320 -2.20 2.90 -3.72
CA LEU A 320 -3.29 2.56 -4.61
C LEU A 320 -2.87 1.33 -5.43
N TYR A 321 -3.58 0.21 -5.28
CA TYR A 321 -3.40 -0.95 -6.13
C TYR A 321 -4.14 -0.76 -7.45
N TYR A 322 -3.48 -1.01 -8.58
CA TYR A 322 -4.05 -0.76 -9.92
C TYR A 322 -5.44 -1.39 -10.06
N GLY A 323 -6.38 -0.64 -10.59
CA GLY A 323 -7.77 -1.08 -10.77
C GLY A 323 -8.68 -0.76 -9.58
N ASP A 324 -8.16 -0.60 -8.36
CA ASP A 324 -8.99 -0.21 -7.22
C ASP A 324 -9.56 1.20 -7.40
N GLU A 325 -8.87 2.07 -8.16
CA GLU A 325 -9.32 3.44 -8.46
C GLU A 325 -10.64 3.52 -9.20
N TYR A 326 -11.05 2.45 -9.85
CA TYR A 326 -12.39 2.35 -10.44
C TYR A 326 -13.25 1.23 -9.83
N GLY A 327 -12.76 0.57 -8.77
CA GLY A 327 -13.48 -0.50 -8.08
C GLY A 327 -13.40 -1.85 -8.77
N GLN A 328 -12.23 -2.21 -9.36
CA GLN A 328 -12.00 -3.54 -9.92
C GLN A 328 -12.24 -4.62 -8.88
N TRP A 329 -12.85 -5.71 -9.27
CA TRP A 329 -13.19 -6.86 -8.44
C TRP A 329 -12.23 -8.04 -8.67
N GLY A 330 -12.24 -9.00 -7.75
CA GLY A 330 -11.44 -10.23 -7.79
C GLY A 330 -11.29 -10.82 -6.39
N GLY A 331 -11.25 -12.15 -6.30
CA GLY A 331 -11.03 -12.91 -5.06
C GLY A 331 -9.54 -12.99 -4.68
N ALA A 332 -9.13 -14.11 -4.07
CA ALA A 332 -7.73 -14.34 -3.75
C ALA A 332 -6.88 -14.56 -5.01
N ASP A 333 -5.55 -14.38 -4.87
CA ASP A 333 -4.58 -14.60 -5.95
C ASP A 333 -4.76 -16.00 -6.59
N PRO A 334 -4.81 -16.10 -7.93
CA PRO A 334 -4.55 -15.08 -8.96
C PRO A 334 -5.77 -14.27 -9.42
N ASN A 335 -6.94 -14.50 -8.86
CA ASN A 335 -8.19 -13.88 -9.30
C ASN A 335 -8.24 -12.36 -9.03
N ASN A 336 -7.53 -11.85 -8.03
CA ASN A 336 -7.40 -10.42 -7.73
C ASN A 336 -6.50 -9.66 -8.74
N ARG A 337 -5.81 -10.35 -9.65
CA ARG A 337 -4.82 -9.79 -10.59
C ARG A 337 -5.35 -9.71 -12.02
N LEU A 338 -6.63 -9.44 -12.19
CA LEU A 338 -7.23 -9.18 -13.51
C LEU A 338 -6.56 -7.98 -14.18
N MET A 339 -6.50 -8.01 -15.51
CA MET A 339 -5.91 -6.93 -16.31
C MET A 339 -6.65 -5.61 -16.08
N TRP A 340 -5.89 -4.52 -16.05
CA TRP A 340 -6.42 -3.17 -15.92
C TRP A 340 -7.33 -2.82 -17.12
N LYS A 341 -8.46 -2.19 -16.84
CA LYS A 341 -9.42 -1.75 -17.85
C LYS A 341 -9.11 -0.33 -18.32
N LYS A 342 -9.17 -0.12 -19.64
CA LYS A 342 -9.09 1.25 -20.19
C LYS A 342 -10.31 2.06 -19.78
N PRO A 343 -10.19 3.38 -19.53
CA PRO A 343 -11.32 4.23 -19.14
C PRO A 343 -12.55 4.13 -20.04
N SER A 344 -12.33 3.92 -21.34
CA SER A 344 -13.41 3.75 -22.33
C SER A 344 -14.20 2.45 -22.21
N SER A 345 -13.73 1.49 -21.42
CA SER A 345 -14.41 0.19 -21.19
C SER A 345 -15.05 0.08 -19.81
N LEU A 346 -14.99 1.16 -19.01
CA LEU A 346 -15.57 1.20 -17.68
C LEU A 346 -17.08 1.39 -17.73
N THR A 347 -17.81 0.75 -16.80
CA THR A 347 -19.23 1.01 -16.56
C THR A 347 -19.42 2.41 -15.95
N SER A 348 -20.66 2.88 -15.86
CA SER A 348 -20.95 4.19 -15.24
C SER A 348 -20.46 4.27 -13.77
N ASP A 349 -20.70 3.23 -12.97
CA ASP A 349 -20.27 3.21 -11.56
C ASP A 349 -18.74 3.18 -11.42
N GLU A 350 -18.05 2.45 -12.32
CA GLU A 350 -16.58 2.44 -12.40
C GLU A 350 -16.05 3.82 -12.83
N GLN A 351 -16.69 4.49 -13.82
CA GLN A 351 -16.31 5.85 -14.25
C GLN A 351 -16.50 6.89 -13.15
N ASP A 352 -17.63 6.85 -12.45
CA ASP A 352 -17.90 7.74 -11.31
C ASP A 352 -16.90 7.53 -10.18
N THR A 353 -16.50 6.27 -9.94
CA THR A 353 -15.50 5.95 -8.91
C THR A 353 -14.12 6.45 -9.33
N LEU A 354 -13.70 6.22 -10.57
CA LEU A 354 -12.45 6.74 -11.11
C LEU A 354 -12.39 8.28 -11.01
N ALA A 355 -13.46 8.96 -11.47
CA ALA A 355 -13.52 10.42 -11.42
C ALA A 355 -13.44 10.97 -9.99
N PHE A 356 -14.04 10.29 -9.03
CA PHE A 356 -13.97 10.65 -7.62
C PHE A 356 -12.55 10.47 -7.05
N VAL A 357 -11.90 9.33 -7.34
CA VAL A 357 -10.52 9.06 -6.88
C VAL A 357 -9.52 10.01 -7.54
N GLN A 358 -9.72 10.38 -8.79
CA GLN A 358 -8.89 11.41 -9.48
C GLN A 358 -8.98 12.76 -8.74
N LYS A 359 -10.17 13.21 -8.35
CA LYS A 359 -10.31 14.46 -7.55
C LYS A 359 -9.56 14.37 -6.22
N LEU A 360 -9.64 13.25 -5.51
CA LEU A 360 -8.91 13.02 -4.27
C LEU A 360 -7.39 13.04 -4.48
N GLY A 361 -6.90 12.35 -5.51
CA GLY A 361 -5.48 12.32 -5.85
C GLY A 361 -4.95 13.69 -6.22
N MET A 362 -5.71 14.47 -7.01
CA MET A 362 -5.35 15.85 -7.37
C MET A 362 -5.40 16.79 -6.17
N ALA A 363 -6.37 16.64 -5.26
CA ALA A 363 -6.39 17.40 -4.00
C ALA A 363 -5.11 17.11 -3.18
N ARG A 364 -4.75 15.82 -3.02
CA ARG A 364 -3.50 15.46 -2.33
C ARG A 364 -2.26 16.02 -3.05
N LYS A 365 -2.21 15.96 -4.38
CA LYS A 365 -1.09 16.50 -5.19
C LYS A 365 -0.92 18.01 -4.98
N ASN A 366 -2.01 18.75 -4.91
CA ASN A 366 -2.00 20.22 -4.91
C ASN A 366 -1.98 20.83 -3.50
N VAL A 367 -2.51 20.15 -2.49
CA VAL A 367 -2.62 20.66 -1.11
C VAL A 367 -1.49 20.07 -0.25
N PRO A 368 -0.44 20.85 0.10
CA PRO A 368 0.69 20.35 0.91
C PRO A 368 0.27 19.76 2.27
N ALA A 369 -0.76 20.33 2.89
CA ALA A 369 -1.26 19.83 4.18
C ALA A 369 -1.77 18.38 4.08
N LEU A 370 -2.39 17.98 2.98
CA LEU A 370 -2.84 16.59 2.78
C LEU A 370 -1.68 15.61 2.64
N ARG A 371 -0.51 16.06 2.16
CA ARG A 371 0.68 15.20 2.02
C ARG A 371 1.51 15.12 3.29
N ARG A 372 1.74 16.26 3.96
CA ARG A 372 2.77 16.43 5.00
C ARG A 372 2.23 16.91 6.35
N GLY A 373 0.94 17.22 6.44
CA GLY A 373 0.34 17.75 7.67
C GLY A 373 0.14 16.67 8.73
N ASP A 374 0.18 17.09 9.97
CA ASP A 374 -0.20 16.25 11.09
C ASP A 374 -1.69 15.92 11.06
N TYR A 375 -2.05 14.75 11.55
CA TYR A 375 -3.44 14.34 11.70
C TYR A 375 -4.03 14.94 12.99
N VAL A 376 -5.20 15.53 12.89
CA VAL A 376 -5.92 16.11 14.06
C VAL A 376 -7.38 15.65 13.99
N SER A 377 -7.81 14.77 14.90
CA SER A 377 -9.22 14.39 15.00
C SER A 377 -10.06 15.60 15.44
N LEU A 378 -11.09 15.92 14.68
CA LEU A 378 -11.94 17.11 14.90
C LEU A 378 -13.33 16.74 15.41
N PHE A 379 -13.94 15.76 14.77
CA PHE A 379 -15.28 15.28 15.10
C PHE A 379 -15.43 13.82 14.66
N VAL A 380 -15.95 12.98 15.54
CA VAL A 380 -16.18 11.58 15.21
C VAL A 380 -17.46 11.05 15.87
N THR A 381 -18.21 10.29 15.10
CA THR A 381 -19.36 9.49 15.56
C THR A 381 -19.24 8.09 14.94
N GLU A 382 -20.20 7.23 15.19
CA GLU A 382 -20.24 5.90 14.59
C GLU A 382 -20.22 5.93 13.05
N ASN A 383 -20.85 6.94 12.45
CA ASN A 383 -21.00 7.01 10.99
C ASN A 383 -20.18 8.10 10.31
N THR A 384 -19.64 9.07 11.05
CA THR A 384 -19.02 10.25 10.47
C THR A 384 -17.68 10.50 11.14
N LEU A 385 -16.66 10.78 10.32
CA LEU A 385 -15.32 11.16 10.74
C LEU A 385 -14.93 12.47 10.07
N ILE A 386 -14.49 13.44 10.87
CA ILE A 386 -13.90 14.69 10.38
C ILE A 386 -12.55 14.89 11.05
N PHE A 387 -11.53 15.05 10.24
CA PHE A 387 -10.17 15.29 10.72
C PHE A 387 -9.50 16.42 9.96
N GLY A 388 -8.57 17.07 10.62
CA GLY A 388 -7.71 18.07 10.03
C GLY A 388 -6.36 17.49 9.62
N ARG A 389 -5.74 18.11 8.63
CA ARG A 389 -4.34 17.93 8.26
C ARG A 389 -3.65 19.28 8.40
N LYS A 390 -2.65 19.39 9.27
CA LYS A 390 -2.06 20.68 9.66
C LYS A 390 -0.56 20.70 9.38
N THR A 391 -0.12 21.77 8.70
CA THR A 391 1.30 22.13 8.59
C THR A 391 1.53 23.51 9.17
N SER A 392 2.78 23.97 9.25
CA SER A 392 3.11 25.36 9.61
C SER A 392 2.62 26.39 8.57
N SER A 393 2.39 25.98 7.32
CA SER A 393 2.04 26.87 6.19
C SER A 393 0.58 26.79 5.75
N GLY A 394 -0.22 25.87 6.31
CA GLY A 394 -1.63 25.74 5.94
C GLY A 394 -2.24 24.46 6.43
N SER A 395 -3.56 24.37 6.32
CA SER A 395 -4.34 23.24 6.79
C SER A 395 -5.42 22.82 5.80
N ALA A 396 -5.85 21.57 5.91
CA ALA A 396 -7.00 21.02 5.21
C ALA A 396 -7.93 20.32 6.20
N ILE A 397 -9.20 20.19 5.84
CA ILE A 397 -10.21 19.46 6.61
C ILE A 397 -10.81 18.40 5.69
N VAL A 398 -10.87 17.19 6.18
CA VAL A 398 -11.46 16.03 5.51
C VAL A 398 -12.65 15.56 6.32
N ALA A 399 -13.81 15.49 5.69
CA ALA A 399 -15.04 15.01 6.31
C ALA A 399 -15.61 13.87 5.48
N LEU A 400 -15.93 12.75 6.09
CA LEU A 400 -16.51 11.60 5.42
C LEU A 400 -17.58 10.94 6.27
N THR A 401 -18.59 10.33 5.62
CA THR A 401 -19.65 9.60 6.30
C THR A 401 -20.04 8.33 5.55
N ARG A 402 -20.28 7.26 6.32
CA ARG A 402 -20.86 6.01 5.83
C ARG A 402 -22.41 5.98 5.94
N ALA A 403 -23.01 7.02 6.51
CA ALA A 403 -24.46 7.11 6.68
C ALA A 403 -25.21 7.08 5.34
N GLY A 404 -26.38 6.44 5.32
CA GLY A 404 -27.26 6.37 4.17
C GLY A 404 -27.99 7.69 3.82
N SER A 405 -27.80 8.74 4.61
CA SER A 405 -28.34 10.09 4.39
C SER A 405 -27.25 11.13 4.58
N ALA A 406 -27.43 12.31 3.97
CA ALA A 406 -26.52 13.44 4.16
C ALA A 406 -26.44 13.84 5.64
N GLN A 407 -25.25 14.21 6.09
CA GLN A 407 -24.98 14.61 7.47
C GLN A 407 -24.61 16.08 7.55
N SER A 408 -25.40 16.86 8.26
CA SER A 408 -25.09 18.27 8.57
C SER A 408 -24.37 18.31 9.92
N VAL A 409 -23.15 18.82 9.95
CA VAL A 409 -22.28 18.85 11.14
C VAL A 409 -21.71 20.23 11.35
N THR A 410 -21.70 20.68 12.60
CA THR A 410 -20.93 21.85 13.05
C THR A 410 -19.72 21.38 13.83
N VAL A 411 -18.53 21.73 13.34
CA VAL A 411 -17.24 21.37 13.95
C VAL A 411 -16.70 22.59 14.69
N PRO A 412 -16.62 22.55 16.02
CA PRO A 412 -16.06 23.65 16.82
C PRO A 412 -14.52 23.63 16.80
N ASP A 413 -13.94 24.72 17.28
CA ASP A 413 -12.51 24.86 17.61
C ASP A 413 -11.55 24.66 16.40
N VAL A 414 -12.03 24.83 15.18
CA VAL A 414 -11.22 24.67 13.96
C VAL A 414 -10.03 25.64 13.99
N THR A 415 -10.23 26.89 14.43
CA THR A 415 -9.16 27.88 14.54
C THR A 415 -8.09 27.42 15.53
N THR A 416 -8.47 26.92 16.68
CA THR A 416 -7.52 26.50 17.73
C THR A 416 -6.80 25.20 17.34
N LYS A 417 -7.54 24.20 16.86
CA LYS A 417 -7.02 22.87 16.58
C LYS A 417 -6.14 22.84 15.30
N VAL A 418 -6.62 23.42 14.22
CA VAL A 418 -5.95 23.34 12.91
C VAL A 418 -5.46 24.68 12.36
N GLY A 419 -5.63 25.79 13.13
CA GLY A 419 -5.03 27.09 12.77
C GLY A 419 -5.74 27.85 11.64
N ILE A 420 -6.98 27.50 11.30
CA ILE A 420 -7.72 28.19 10.22
C ILE A 420 -8.52 29.34 10.85
N ALA A 421 -8.18 30.58 10.51
CA ALA A 421 -8.78 31.77 11.09
C ALA A 421 -10.26 31.95 10.73
N SER A 422 -11.03 32.59 11.63
CA SER A 422 -12.40 33.01 11.32
C SER A 422 -12.42 33.99 10.14
N GLY A 423 -13.42 33.85 9.28
CA GLY A 423 -13.53 34.60 8.01
C GLY A 423 -12.87 33.91 6.82
N THR A 424 -12.05 32.86 7.05
CA THR A 424 -11.43 32.10 5.97
C THR A 424 -12.49 31.32 5.18
N VAL A 425 -12.44 31.42 3.86
CA VAL A 425 -13.23 30.60 2.94
C VAL A 425 -12.43 29.35 2.57
N LEU A 426 -13.03 28.20 2.72
CA LEU A 426 -12.48 26.91 2.36
C LEU A 426 -13.18 26.38 1.10
N HIS A 427 -12.40 25.90 0.14
CA HIS A 427 -12.88 25.36 -1.13
C HIS A 427 -12.96 23.82 -1.06
N ASP A 428 -14.07 23.25 -1.54
CA ASP A 428 -14.22 21.81 -1.60
C ASP A 428 -13.62 21.26 -2.91
N HIS A 429 -12.56 20.49 -2.79
CA HIS A 429 -11.86 19.84 -3.91
C HIS A 429 -12.68 18.74 -4.60
N LEU A 430 -13.78 18.28 -3.98
CA LEU A 430 -14.69 17.30 -4.57
C LEU A 430 -15.83 17.97 -5.38
N GLY A 431 -15.91 19.30 -5.33
CA GLY A 431 -16.86 20.09 -6.14
C GLY A 431 -18.14 20.45 -5.40
N GLY A 432 -18.16 20.32 -4.08
CA GLY A 432 -19.23 20.82 -3.23
C GLY A 432 -19.13 22.34 -2.98
N PRO A 433 -20.02 22.91 -2.15
CA PRO A 433 -20.02 24.34 -1.83
C PRO A 433 -18.82 24.72 -0.96
N ASN A 434 -18.38 25.97 -1.12
CA ASN A 434 -17.38 26.57 -0.23
C ASN A 434 -17.94 26.68 1.20
N VAL A 435 -17.05 26.57 2.19
CA VAL A 435 -17.39 26.67 3.61
C VAL A 435 -16.60 27.81 4.25
N THR A 436 -17.27 28.69 4.98
CA THR A 436 -16.61 29.81 5.69
C THR A 436 -16.45 29.45 7.16
N VAL A 437 -15.26 29.68 7.71
CA VAL A 437 -15.00 29.59 9.16
C VAL A 437 -15.66 30.75 9.87
N SER A 438 -16.57 30.46 10.79
CA SER A 438 -17.30 31.48 11.55
C SER A 438 -17.13 31.24 13.06
N ASN A 439 -16.67 32.24 13.80
CA ASN A 439 -16.42 32.14 15.25
C ASN A 439 -15.60 30.91 15.65
N GLY A 440 -14.56 30.58 14.86
CA GLY A 440 -13.70 29.43 15.12
C GLY A 440 -14.28 28.06 14.74
N SER A 441 -15.47 28.01 14.17
CA SER A 441 -16.19 26.79 13.81
C SER A 441 -16.52 26.74 12.33
N ILE A 442 -16.78 25.54 11.80
CA ILE A 442 -17.34 25.35 10.44
C ILE A 442 -18.64 24.56 10.54
N SER A 443 -19.57 24.90 9.64
CA SER A 443 -20.77 24.07 9.40
C SER A 443 -20.76 23.58 7.97
N LEU A 444 -20.90 22.27 7.79
CA LEU A 444 -20.85 21.62 6.48
C LEU A 444 -21.88 20.50 6.36
N SER A 445 -22.24 20.18 5.12
CA SER A 445 -23.06 19.02 4.79
C SER A 445 -22.21 18.01 4.03
N ILE A 446 -22.17 16.77 4.55
CA ILE A 446 -21.45 15.65 3.93
C ILE A 446 -22.49 14.82 3.17
N PRO A 447 -22.32 14.55 1.88
CA PRO A 447 -23.26 13.71 1.13
C PRO A 447 -23.40 12.31 1.73
N ALA A 448 -24.55 11.68 1.54
CA ALA A 448 -24.75 10.29 1.95
C ALA A 448 -23.68 9.39 1.34
N LYS A 449 -23.06 8.53 2.17
CA LYS A 449 -21.94 7.66 1.75
C LYS A 449 -20.89 8.44 0.93
N GLY A 450 -20.49 9.61 1.41
CA GLY A 450 -19.64 10.55 0.67
C GLY A 450 -18.61 11.24 1.54
N ALA A 451 -17.93 12.18 0.92
CA ALA A 451 -16.87 12.97 1.56
C ALA A 451 -16.84 14.43 1.06
N VAL A 452 -16.14 15.27 1.82
CA VAL A 452 -15.82 16.67 1.53
C VAL A 452 -14.34 16.87 1.89
N VAL A 453 -13.58 17.52 1.02
CA VAL A 453 -12.16 17.83 1.24
C VAL A 453 -11.92 19.33 1.07
N LEU A 454 -11.70 20.00 2.17
CA LEU A 454 -11.64 21.46 2.25
C LEU A 454 -10.21 21.95 2.44
N SER A 455 -9.82 22.98 1.70
CA SER A 455 -8.59 23.75 1.95
C SER A 455 -8.75 25.21 1.58
N GLN A 456 -7.76 26.03 1.98
CA GLN A 456 -7.71 27.45 1.65
C GLN A 456 -7.37 27.71 0.17
N SER A 457 -6.69 26.76 -0.48
CA SER A 457 -6.39 26.85 -1.91
C SER A 457 -7.58 26.33 -2.72
N PRO A 458 -7.96 27.03 -3.80
CA PRO A 458 -9.01 26.58 -4.70
C PRO A 458 -8.62 25.34 -5.50
#